data_6f2b1cde35e6bad0e1460e7adcdc4f87
#
_entry.id   6f2b1cde35e6bad0e1460e7adcdc4f87
#
_cell.length_a   1.000
_cell.length_b   1.000
_cell.length_c   1.000
_cell.angle_alpha   90.00
_cell.angle_beta   90.00
_cell.angle_gamma   90.00
#
_symmetry.space_group_name_H-M   'P 1'
#
loop_
_entity.id
_entity.type
_entity.pdbx_description
1 polymer ?
#
loop_
_entity_poly.entity_id
_entity_poly.type
_entity_poly.pdbx_seq_one_letter_code
_entity_poly.pdbx_strand_id
1 'polypeptide(L)'
;MVKKSQMSEADKDNQSGFNLSARYHQIGKNPGADYPKPTLAAGAVLWRRGENGAWEVAVIHRPRYDDWSLAKGKVDPGESLASCCVREIAEETGYQVQLGSLLGSVNYPVQGRTKVVFYWNANITGGKFQKNDEVNKLRWLSVNEAHEKLTYDTDRRVLQQAAIRHDDAVDTRVLYVRHAKAHDRKTWSGDDNLRPLHKKGRRQAEFLVPMLGAYKPTALYSAEPARCQSTIAPLSDALSLPVTTEQVVGDAGLDDLAEATARFREIATGGGVPVIVSQGGMMPEIIESLAAEADFDIEPREFKKAGTWVLALREGKLVGADYLASPLPVR
;
A
#
# COMPACT_ATOMS: atom_id res chain seq x y z
N MET A 1 -38.42 -5.88 24.89
CA MET A 1 -37.60 -5.41 23.77
C MET A 1 -36.73 -4.26 24.25
N VAL A 2 -35.47 -4.51 24.58
CA VAL A 2 -34.54 -3.47 25.02
C VAL A 2 -34.03 -2.78 23.75
N LYS A 3 -34.35 -1.49 23.54
CA LYS A 3 -33.76 -0.67 22.49
C LYS A 3 -32.25 -0.62 22.76
N LYS A 4 -31.43 -1.26 21.90
CA LYS A 4 -30.00 -1.02 21.87
C LYS A 4 -29.77 0.45 21.55
N SER A 5 -29.35 1.24 22.54
CA SER A 5 -28.92 2.62 22.31
C SER A 5 -27.78 2.59 21.29
N GLN A 6 -27.99 3.16 20.13
CA GLN A 6 -26.90 3.49 19.23
C GLN A 6 -26.06 4.57 19.94
N MET A 7 -24.79 4.33 20.11
CA MET A 7 -23.85 5.35 20.59
C MET A 7 -23.93 6.58 19.70
N SER A 8 -23.94 7.76 20.30
CA SER A 8 -23.91 9.03 19.58
C SER A 8 -22.60 9.15 18.76
N GLU A 9 -22.59 9.98 17.73
CA GLU A 9 -21.38 10.23 16.93
C GLU A 9 -20.24 10.79 17.78
N ALA A 10 -20.53 11.68 18.72
CA ALA A 10 -19.59 12.22 19.69
C ALA A 10 -18.95 11.13 20.58
N ASP A 11 -19.71 10.08 20.95
CA ASP A 11 -19.18 8.98 21.75
C ASP A 11 -18.26 8.05 20.92
N LYS A 12 -18.47 7.94 19.61
CA LYS A 12 -17.59 7.17 18.71
C LYS A 12 -16.27 7.90 18.47
N ASP A 13 -16.32 9.21 18.27
CA ASP A 13 -15.12 10.02 18.03
C ASP A 13 -14.21 10.09 19.27
N ASN A 14 -14.79 10.09 20.47
CA ASN A 14 -14.03 10.14 21.72
C ASN A 14 -13.34 8.80 22.07
N GLN A 15 -13.64 7.68 21.38
CA GLN A 15 -13.00 6.36 21.52
C GLN A 15 -12.20 5.94 20.28
N SER A 16 -12.06 6.84 19.33
CA SER A 16 -11.30 6.58 18.09
C SER A 16 -9.80 6.72 18.32
N GLY A 17 -9.02 5.76 17.83
CA GLY A 17 -7.56 5.83 17.80
C GLY A 17 -7.06 6.16 16.39
N PHE A 18 -5.92 6.84 16.34
CA PHE A 18 -5.29 7.26 15.09
C PHE A 18 -3.83 6.81 15.06
N ASN A 19 -3.43 6.18 13.96
CA ASN A 19 -2.04 5.92 13.61
C ASN A 19 -1.80 6.50 12.22
N LEU A 20 -1.75 7.82 12.16
CA LEU A 20 -1.56 8.61 10.96
C LEU A 20 -0.21 9.32 11.06
N SER A 21 0.69 9.11 10.12
CA SER A 21 2.03 9.69 10.10
C SER A 21 2.29 10.44 8.78
N ALA A 22 3.22 11.39 8.80
CA ALA A 22 3.49 12.21 7.64
C ALA A 22 4.31 11.50 6.56
N ARG A 23 5.27 10.62 6.89
CA ARG A 23 6.27 10.12 5.91
C ARG A 23 6.46 8.61 5.88
N TYR A 24 6.17 7.87 6.96
CA TYR A 24 6.41 6.43 7.06
C TYR A 24 5.27 5.71 7.75
N HIS A 25 4.82 4.60 7.18
CA HIS A 25 3.88 3.67 7.78
C HIS A 25 4.28 2.23 7.55
N GLN A 26 3.83 1.38 8.46
CA GLN A 26 4.04 -0.05 8.39
C GLN A 26 2.72 -0.80 8.57
N ILE A 27 2.45 -1.75 7.68
CA ILE A 27 1.43 -2.77 7.88
C ILE A 27 2.14 -4.07 8.28
N GLY A 28 2.01 -4.41 9.55
CA GLY A 28 2.53 -5.65 10.10
C GLY A 28 1.84 -6.89 9.50
N LYS A 29 2.36 -8.07 9.84
CA LYS A 29 1.80 -9.34 9.37
C LYS A 29 0.39 -9.63 9.91
N ASN A 30 0.08 -9.15 11.11
CA ASN A 30 -1.22 -9.27 11.75
C ASN A 30 -1.70 -7.88 12.20
N PRO A 31 -2.19 -7.04 11.28
CA PRO A 31 -2.45 -5.63 11.55
C PRO A 31 -3.62 -5.38 12.53
N GLY A 32 -4.37 -6.41 12.88
CA GLY A 32 -5.45 -6.34 13.88
C GLY A 32 -5.07 -6.89 15.27
N ALA A 33 -3.83 -7.39 15.46
CA ALA A 33 -3.47 -8.14 16.67
C ALA A 33 -3.61 -7.36 17.99
N ASP A 34 -3.44 -6.04 17.93
CA ASP A 34 -3.47 -5.16 19.11
C ASP A 34 -4.90 -4.74 19.50
N TYR A 35 -5.91 -5.16 18.73
CA TYR A 35 -7.29 -4.74 18.93
C TYR A 35 -8.21 -5.90 19.34
N PRO A 36 -9.15 -5.67 20.30
CA PRO A 36 -10.11 -6.69 20.67
C PRO A 36 -11.11 -6.94 19.55
N LYS A 37 -11.26 -8.22 19.13
CA LYS A 37 -12.19 -8.65 18.07
C LYS A 37 -12.11 -7.76 16.82
N PRO A 38 -10.93 -7.62 16.16
CA PRO A 38 -10.76 -6.68 15.07
C PRO A 38 -11.66 -7.00 13.88
N THR A 39 -12.09 -5.96 13.19
CA THR A 39 -12.66 -6.03 11.84
C THR A 39 -11.81 -5.15 10.96
N LEU A 40 -11.00 -5.77 10.12
CA LEU A 40 -10.12 -5.04 9.22
C LEU A 40 -10.90 -4.50 8.02
N ALA A 41 -10.51 -3.31 7.60
CA ALA A 41 -11.06 -2.61 6.45
C ALA A 41 -9.97 -1.81 5.74
N ALA A 42 -10.21 -1.47 4.48
CA ALA A 42 -9.32 -0.61 3.71
C ALA A 42 -10.12 0.40 2.89
N GLY A 43 -9.56 1.57 2.66
CA GLY A 43 -10.15 2.63 1.87
C GLY A 43 -9.14 3.63 1.35
N ALA A 44 -9.59 4.63 0.63
CA ALA A 44 -8.71 5.65 0.09
C ALA A 44 -9.34 7.04 0.05
N VAL A 45 -8.49 8.06 0.09
CA VAL A 45 -8.81 9.40 -0.38
C VAL A 45 -8.52 9.43 -1.87
N LEU A 46 -9.57 9.61 -2.68
CA LEU A 46 -9.48 9.59 -4.13
C LEU A 46 -9.19 10.98 -4.65
N TRP A 47 -8.21 11.09 -5.52
CA TRP A 47 -7.76 12.34 -6.12
C TRP A 47 -7.99 12.37 -7.62
N ARG A 48 -8.34 13.53 -8.14
CA ARG A 48 -8.34 13.84 -9.57
C ARG A 48 -8.00 15.31 -9.82
N ARG A 49 -7.60 15.64 -11.06
CA ARG A 49 -7.59 17.03 -11.53
C ARG A 49 -9.00 17.44 -11.95
N GLY A 50 -9.49 18.54 -11.39
CA GLY A 50 -10.73 19.16 -11.83
C GLY A 50 -10.58 19.88 -13.17
N GLU A 51 -11.68 20.39 -13.72
CA GLU A 51 -11.69 21.10 -15.01
C GLU A 51 -10.81 22.37 -15.01
N ASN A 52 -10.67 23.02 -13.86
CA ASN A 52 -9.80 24.18 -13.66
C ASN A 52 -8.33 23.81 -13.36
N GLY A 53 -7.98 22.52 -13.41
CA GLY A 53 -6.64 22.01 -13.08
C GLY A 53 -6.34 21.90 -11.58
N ALA A 54 -7.24 22.33 -10.70
CA ALA A 54 -7.07 22.15 -9.25
C ALA A 54 -7.29 20.70 -8.83
N TRP A 55 -6.68 20.31 -7.72
CA TRP A 55 -6.91 18.99 -7.13
C TRP A 55 -8.25 18.93 -6.40
N GLU A 56 -9.01 17.89 -6.68
CA GLU A 56 -10.26 17.54 -6.04
C GLU A 56 -10.19 16.17 -5.39
N VAL A 57 -10.94 16.02 -4.30
CA VAL A 57 -11.12 14.74 -3.60
C VAL A 57 -12.56 14.28 -3.66
N ALA A 58 -12.77 12.96 -3.71
CA ALA A 58 -14.11 12.40 -3.68
C ALA A 58 -14.60 12.20 -2.25
N VAL A 59 -15.85 12.60 -2.00
CA VAL A 59 -16.65 12.17 -0.83
C VAL A 59 -17.92 11.47 -1.30
N ILE A 60 -18.30 10.41 -0.59
CA ILE A 60 -19.47 9.57 -0.94
C ILE A 60 -20.59 9.76 0.07
N HIS A 61 -21.84 9.72 -0.41
CA HIS A 61 -23.03 9.72 0.43
C HIS A 61 -23.61 8.32 0.53
N ARG A 62 -23.78 7.83 1.77
CA ARG A 62 -24.31 6.52 2.09
C ARG A 62 -25.77 6.64 2.58
N PRO A 63 -26.77 6.27 1.75
CA PRO A 63 -28.17 6.51 2.08
C PRO A 63 -28.65 5.78 3.35
N ARG A 64 -28.09 4.61 3.64
CA ARG A 64 -28.41 3.84 4.85
C ARG A 64 -28.10 4.56 6.15
N TYR A 65 -27.08 5.41 6.16
CA TYR A 65 -26.60 6.14 7.33
C TYR A 65 -26.90 7.63 7.25
N ASP A 66 -27.33 8.11 6.07
CA ASP A 66 -27.53 9.52 5.72
C ASP A 66 -26.28 10.39 6.03
N ASP A 67 -25.10 9.85 5.68
CA ASP A 67 -23.80 10.46 5.98
C ASP A 67 -22.94 10.67 4.74
N TRP A 68 -21.93 11.55 4.89
CA TRP A 68 -20.86 11.76 3.93
C TRP A 68 -19.55 11.23 4.50
N SER A 69 -18.87 10.35 3.76
CA SER A 69 -17.71 9.59 4.22
C SER A 69 -16.68 9.43 3.12
N LEU A 70 -15.49 8.96 3.49
CA LEU A 70 -14.50 8.43 2.55
C LEU A 70 -14.86 6.98 2.17
N ALA A 71 -14.57 6.59 0.92
CA ALA A 71 -14.86 5.27 0.41
C ALA A 71 -13.96 4.20 1.08
N LYS A 72 -14.57 3.11 1.58
CA LYS A 72 -13.87 2.05 2.32
C LYS A 72 -14.79 0.86 2.63
N GLY A 73 -14.24 -0.32 2.67
CA GLY A 73 -15.00 -1.48 3.10
C GLY A 73 -14.19 -2.56 3.79
N LYS A 74 -14.81 -3.68 4.08
CA LYS A 74 -14.21 -4.77 4.87
C LYS A 74 -13.32 -5.64 4.00
N VAL A 75 -12.26 -6.16 4.63
CA VAL A 75 -11.41 -7.17 3.99
C VAL A 75 -12.16 -8.49 3.86
N ASP A 76 -12.19 -9.02 2.65
CA ASP A 76 -12.76 -10.34 2.37
C ASP A 76 -11.74 -11.46 2.65
N PRO A 77 -12.21 -12.70 2.91
CA PRO A 77 -11.32 -13.84 3.04
C PRO A 77 -10.45 -14.03 1.80
N GLY A 78 -9.15 -14.02 2.00
CA GLY A 78 -8.19 -14.21 0.91
C GLY A 78 -7.55 -12.92 0.38
N GLU A 79 -7.92 -11.75 0.89
CA GLU A 79 -7.39 -10.47 0.45
C GLU A 79 -6.23 -9.93 1.29
N SER A 80 -5.40 -9.12 0.67
CA SER A 80 -4.53 -8.14 1.33
C SER A 80 -5.29 -6.82 1.53
N LEU A 81 -4.80 -5.96 2.44
CA LEU A 81 -5.41 -4.63 2.63
C LEU A 81 -5.34 -3.76 1.36
N ALA A 82 -4.26 -3.84 0.58
CA ALA A 82 -4.12 -3.08 -0.67
C ALA A 82 -5.11 -3.56 -1.75
N SER A 83 -5.29 -4.88 -1.91
CA SER A 83 -6.28 -5.41 -2.87
C SER A 83 -7.72 -5.13 -2.43
N CYS A 84 -8.01 -5.25 -1.13
CA CYS A 84 -9.29 -4.84 -0.56
C CYS A 84 -9.60 -3.36 -0.86
N CYS A 85 -8.64 -2.47 -0.66
CA CYS A 85 -8.81 -1.05 -0.94
C CYS A 85 -9.27 -0.81 -2.39
N VAL A 86 -8.57 -1.40 -3.37
CA VAL A 86 -8.90 -1.23 -4.80
C VAL A 86 -10.28 -1.81 -5.13
N ARG A 87 -10.63 -2.99 -4.60
CA ARG A 87 -11.95 -3.62 -4.80
C ARG A 87 -13.07 -2.74 -4.24
N GLU A 88 -12.97 -2.33 -2.98
CA GLU A 88 -14.00 -1.52 -2.32
C GLU A 88 -14.21 -0.17 -3.01
N ILE A 89 -13.13 0.47 -3.47
CA ILE A 89 -13.24 1.70 -4.27
C ILE A 89 -14.02 1.44 -5.57
N ALA A 90 -13.73 0.33 -6.26
CA ALA A 90 -14.44 -0.01 -7.49
C ALA A 90 -15.92 -0.32 -7.23
N GLU A 91 -16.24 -1.05 -6.17
CA GLU A 91 -17.62 -1.43 -5.78
C GLU A 91 -18.44 -0.22 -5.33
N GLU A 92 -17.90 0.62 -4.42
CA GLU A 92 -18.60 1.78 -3.89
C GLU A 92 -18.72 2.95 -4.88
N THR A 93 -17.76 3.08 -5.81
CA THR A 93 -17.68 4.29 -6.66
C THR A 93 -17.73 4.04 -8.17
N GLY A 94 -17.41 2.84 -8.63
CA GLY A 94 -17.24 2.52 -10.06
C GLY A 94 -15.91 3.02 -10.66
N TYR A 95 -15.02 3.60 -9.86
CA TYR A 95 -13.72 4.06 -10.33
C TYR A 95 -12.64 2.98 -10.21
N GLN A 96 -11.72 3.00 -11.16
CA GLN A 96 -10.45 2.30 -11.10
C GLN A 96 -9.37 3.24 -10.56
N VAL A 97 -8.51 2.73 -9.69
CA VAL A 97 -7.51 3.55 -9.01
C VAL A 97 -6.11 2.94 -9.07
N GLN A 98 -5.12 3.80 -8.87
CA GLN A 98 -3.75 3.45 -8.55
C GLN A 98 -3.48 3.93 -7.11
N LEU A 99 -3.03 3.03 -6.24
CA LEU A 99 -2.67 3.39 -4.89
C LEU A 99 -1.40 4.22 -4.87
N GLY A 100 -1.41 5.22 -3.99
CA GLY A 100 -0.30 6.07 -3.65
C GLY A 100 0.28 5.73 -2.27
N SER A 101 0.55 6.78 -1.47
CA SER A 101 1.08 6.65 -0.11
C SER A 101 0.06 6.05 0.85
N LEU A 102 0.50 5.14 1.71
CA LEU A 102 -0.27 4.67 2.85
C LEU A 102 -0.37 5.81 3.88
N LEU A 103 -1.58 6.21 4.24
CA LEU A 103 -1.85 7.29 5.19
C LEU A 103 -1.81 6.80 6.64
N GLY A 104 -1.87 5.49 6.85
CA GLY A 104 -1.95 4.85 8.14
C GLY A 104 -3.31 4.25 8.43
N SER A 105 -3.69 4.18 9.70
CA SER A 105 -4.95 3.58 10.11
C SER A 105 -5.71 4.41 11.13
N VAL A 106 -7.02 4.24 11.12
CA VAL A 106 -7.92 4.70 12.18
C VAL A 106 -8.66 3.50 12.77
N ASN A 107 -8.98 3.56 14.05
CA ASN A 107 -9.77 2.52 14.68
C ASN A 107 -10.89 3.12 15.53
N TYR A 108 -12.02 2.44 15.57
CA TYR A 108 -13.17 2.86 16.34
C TYR A 108 -14.10 1.68 16.69
N PRO A 109 -14.88 1.77 17.78
CA PRO A 109 -15.79 0.70 18.19
C PRO A 109 -17.03 0.63 17.27
N VAL A 110 -17.38 -0.59 16.85
CA VAL A 110 -18.60 -0.88 16.09
C VAL A 110 -19.22 -2.18 16.60
N GLN A 111 -20.42 -2.12 17.18
CA GLN A 111 -21.19 -3.30 17.59
C GLN A 111 -20.40 -4.30 18.44
N GLY A 112 -19.63 -3.83 19.42
CA GLY A 112 -18.81 -4.66 20.30
C GLY A 112 -17.54 -5.26 19.69
N ARG A 113 -17.12 -4.75 18.54
CA ARG A 113 -15.87 -5.05 17.83
C ARG A 113 -15.09 -3.76 17.61
N THR A 114 -13.80 -3.87 17.33
CA THR A 114 -13.00 -2.73 16.89
C THR A 114 -12.85 -2.77 15.36
N LYS A 115 -13.38 -1.78 14.67
CA LYS A 115 -13.10 -1.60 13.23
C LYS A 115 -11.77 -0.88 13.09
N VAL A 116 -10.84 -1.47 12.31
CA VAL A 116 -9.52 -0.90 12.00
C VAL A 116 -9.48 -0.67 10.50
N VAL A 117 -9.40 0.58 10.08
CA VAL A 117 -9.42 0.96 8.66
C VAL A 117 -8.07 1.53 8.26
N PHE A 118 -7.43 0.91 7.28
CA PHE A 118 -6.22 1.41 6.64
C PHE A 118 -6.59 2.25 5.43
N TYR A 119 -5.97 3.43 5.30
CA TYR A 119 -6.25 4.37 4.22
C TYR A 119 -5.02 4.65 3.36
N TRP A 120 -5.26 4.85 2.07
CA TRP A 120 -4.27 5.28 1.09
C TRP A 120 -4.68 6.60 0.42
N ASN A 121 -3.72 7.33 -0.12
CA ASN A 121 -3.98 8.19 -1.25
C ASN A 121 -4.16 7.33 -2.50
N ALA A 122 -5.08 7.69 -3.39
CA ALA A 122 -5.26 6.97 -4.65
C ALA A 122 -5.66 7.92 -5.77
N ASN A 123 -5.04 7.76 -6.93
CA ASN A 123 -5.36 8.52 -8.13
C ASN A 123 -6.33 7.73 -9.01
N ILE A 124 -7.33 8.43 -9.56
CA ILE A 124 -8.24 7.84 -10.55
C ILE A 124 -7.48 7.53 -11.83
N THR A 125 -7.66 6.31 -12.33
CA THR A 125 -7.06 5.85 -13.60
C THR A 125 -8.08 5.46 -14.65
N GLY A 126 -9.36 5.39 -14.26
CA GLY A 126 -10.45 5.06 -15.18
C GLY A 126 -11.77 4.85 -14.45
N GLY A 127 -12.78 4.47 -15.20
CA GLY A 127 -14.13 4.27 -14.69
C GLY A 127 -14.93 5.57 -14.57
N LYS A 128 -16.12 5.45 -14.03
CA LYS A 128 -17.02 6.57 -13.75
C LYS A 128 -17.93 6.20 -12.59
N PHE A 129 -18.38 7.20 -11.84
CA PHE A 129 -19.32 6.97 -10.75
C PHE A 129 -20.58 6.23 -11.21
N GLN A 130 -20.90 5.18 -10.49
CA GLN A 130 -22.12 4.41 -10.65
C GLN A 130 -22.81 4.31 -9.29
N LYS A 131 -24.03 4.85 -9.22
CA LYS A 131 -24.88 4.72 -8.04
C LYS A 131 -25.19 3.25 -7.79
N ASN A 132 -25.11 2.85 -6.51
CA ASN A 132 -25.46 1.52 -6.05
C ASN A 132 -26.24 1.60 -4.72
N ASP A 133 -26.51 0.46 -4.09
CA ASP A 133 -27.30 0.38 -2.85
C ASP A 133 -26.57 0.95 -1.64
N GLU A 134 -25.22 0.96 -1.66
CA GLU A 134 -24.39 1.48 -0.59
C GLU A 134 -24.06 2.97 -0.76
N VAL A 135 -23.87 3.43 -2.00
CA VAL A 135 -23.47 4.79 -2.34
C VAL A 135 -24.41 5.37 -3.41
N ASN A 136 -25.21 6.36 -3.06
CA ASN A 136 -26.14 6.98 -3.98
C ASN A 136 -25.67 8.31 -4.59
N LYS A 137 -24.65 8.96 -4.01
CA LYS A 137 -24.06 10.21 -4.52
C LYS A 137 -22.56 10.21 -4.29
N LEU A 138 -21.83 10.83 -5.22
CA LEU A 138 -20.42 11.15 -5.09
C LEU A 138 -20.24 12.62 -5.44
N ARG A 139 -19.39 13.33 -4.69
CA ARG A 139 -19.01 14.73 -4.95
C ARG A 139 -17.50 14.84 -5.06
N TRP A 140 -17.07 15.56 -6.05
CA TRP A 140 -15.68 15.99 -6.19
C TRP A 140 -15.58 17.40 -5.63
N LEU A 141 -14.72 17.61 -4.67
CA LEU A 141 -14.64 18.84 -3.88
C LEU A 141 -13.17 19.22 -3.66
N SER A 142 -12.90 20.48 -3.45
CA SER A 142 -11.62 20.89 -2.87
C SER A 142 -11.42 20.26 -1.49
N VAL A 143 -10.19 20.21 -1.00
CA VAL A 143 -9.89 19.65 0.34
C VAL A 143 -10.70 20.36 1.44
N ASN A 144 -10.83 21.69 1.36
CA ASN A 144 -11.57 22.47 2.34
C ASN A 144 -13.08 22.16 2.31
N GLU A 145 -13.69 22.15 1.12
CA GLU A 145 -15.11 21.80 0.98
C GLU A 145 -15.39 20.35 1.40
N ALA A 146 -14.48 19.42 1.10
CA ALA A 146 -14.58 18.02 1.53
C ALA A 146 -14.49 17.90 3.06
N HIS A 147 -13.60 18.66 3.70
CA HIS A 147 -13.49 18.72 5.16
C HIS A 147 -14.80 19.17 5.81
N GLU A 148 -15.43 20.24 5.29
CA GLU A 148 -16.74 20.71 5.77
C GLU A 148 -17.86 19.70 5.48
N LYS A 149 -17.76 18.96 4.37
CA LYS A 149 -18.79 18.03 3.93
C LYS A 149 -18.78 16.71 4.69
N LEU A 150 -17.63 16.21 5.09
CA LEU A 150 -17.47 14.95 5.80
C LEU A 150 -18.19 14.96 7.15
N THR A 151 -18.94 13.91 7.43
CA THR A 151 -19.75 13.80 8.66
C THR A 151 -18.87 13.51 9.88
N TYR A 152 -17.83 12.68 9.73
CA TYR A 152 -17.03 12.16 10.86
C TYR A 152 -15.67 12.86 10.99
N ASP A 153 -15.26 13.17 12.23
CA ASP A 153 -13.94 13.72 12.52
C ASP A 153 -12.81 12.75 12.12
N THR A 154 -13.03 11.45 12.25
CA THR A 154 -12.10 10.43 11.75
C THR A 154 -11.78 10.58 10.27
N ASP A 155 -12.79 10.81 9.43
CA ASP A 155 -12.58 10.99 7.99
C ASP A 155 -11.91 12.34 7.68
N ARG A 156 -12.21 13.40 8.45
CA ARG A 156 -11.54 14.72 8.33
C ARG A 156 -10.06 14.63 8.62
N ARG A 157 -9.66 13.89 9.66
CA ARG A 157 -8.24 13.67 10.00
C ARG A 157 -7.52 12.85 8.93
N VAL A 158 -8.16 11.83 8.37
CA VAL A 158 -7.61 11.08 7.23
C VAL A 158 -7.43 12.00 6.03
N LEU A 159 -8.41 12.86 5.72
CA LEU A 159 -8.32 13.84 4.63
C LEU A 159 -7.17 14.85 4.85
N GLN A 160 -6.98 15.35 6.07
CA GLN A 160 -5.86 16.24 6.41
C GLN A 160 -4.52 15.55 6.17
N GLN A 161 -4.37 14.30 6.64
CA GLN A 161 -3.17 13.51 6.39
C GLN A 161 -2.96 13.24 4.89
N ALA A 162 -4.04 12.97 4.15
CA ALA A 162 -3.99 12.78 2.71
C ALA A 162 -3.45 14.01 1.98
N ALA A 163 -3.88 15.21 2.39
CA ALA A 163 -3.41 16.46 1.80
C ALA A 163 -1.92 16.72 2.08
N ILE A 164 -1.42 16.37 3.28
CA ILE A 164 0.00 16.49 3.65
C ILE A 164 0.85 15.51 2.81
N ARG A 165 0.35 14.30 2.56
CA ARG A 165 1.04 13.24 1.80
C ARG A 165 0.57 13.14 0.35
N HIS A 166 -0.04 14.17 -0.19
CA HIS A 166 -0.51 14.13 -1.56
C HIS A 166 0.65 13.93 -2.54
N ASP A 167 0.46 13.00 -3.48
CA ASP A 167 1.52 12.49 -4.35
C ASP A 167 1.87 13.44 -5.53
N ASP A 168 1.39 14.69 -5.53
CA ASP A 168 1.68 15.68 -6.61
C ASP A 168 3.19 15.94 -6.78
N ALA A 169 3.95 15.61 -5.75
CA ALA A 169 5.41 15.78 -5.71
C ALA A 169 6.18 14.45 -5.82
N VAL A 170 5.52 13.36 -6.19
CA VAL A 170 6.16 12.03 -6.35
C VAL A 170 6.31 11.72 -7.84
N ASP A 171 7.55 11.60 -8.30
CA ASP A 171 7.86 11.29 -9.70
C ASP A 171 7.79 9.78 -9.95
N THR A 172 8.24 9.00 -8.97
CA THR A 172 8.35 7.55 -9.06
C THR A 172 7.99 6.89 -7.73
N ARG A 173 7.35 5.73 -7.83
CA ARG A 173 7.11 4.87 -6.68
C ARG A 173 7.73 3.49 -6.92
N VAL A 174 8.79 3.16 -6.20
CA VAL A 174 9.47 1.87 -6.32
C VAL A 174 8.85 0.87 -5.35
N LEU A 175 8.42 -0.29 -5.87
CA LEU A 175 7.99 -1.44 -5.09
C LEU A 175 9.21 -2.36 -4.88
N TYR A 176 9.89 -2.21 -3.76
CA TYR A 176 11.11 -2.95 -3.45
C TYR A 176 10.80 -4.18 -2.61
N VAL A 177 10.86 -5.36 -3.21
CA VAL A 177 10.33 -6.62 -2.69
C VAL A 177 11.46 -7.55 -2.29
N ARG A 178 11.45 -8.03 -1.05
CA ARG A 178 12.32 -9.15 -0.69
C ARG A 178 11.78 -10.45 -1.28
N HIS A 179 12.65 -11.25 -1.90
CA HIS A 179 12.23 -12.54 -2.45
C HIS A 179 11.41 -13.38 -1.46
N ALA A 180 10.46 -14.14 -1.94
CA ALA A 180 9.59 -15.01 -1.17
C ALA A 180 10.38 -16.15 -0.48
N LYS A 181 9.74 -16.91 0.42
CA LYS A 181 10.41 -17.97 1.17
C LYS A 181 10.98 -19.04 0.23
N ALA A 182 12.29 -19.16 0.14
CA ALA A 182 13.00 -20.24 -0.53
C ALA A 182 13.13 -21.47 0.37
N HIS A 183 13.58 -22.58 -0.18
CA HIS A 183 14.01 -23.75 0.58
C HIS A 183 15.06 -23.34 1.63
N ASP A 184 15.19 -24.14 2.70
CA ASP A 184 16.18 -23.86 3.73
C ASP A 184 17.60 -24.08 3.16
N ARG A 185 18.47 -23.07 3.36
CA ARG A 185 19.86 -23.13 2.90
C ARG A 185 20.62 -24.32 3.49
N LYS A 186 20.30 -24.71 4.75
CA LYS A 186 20.99 -25.81 5.43
C LYS A 186 20.68 -27.19 4.83
N THR A 187 19.55 -27.34 4.17
CA THR A 187 19.10 -28.60 3.54
C THR A 187 19.24 -28.61 2.02
N TRP A 188 19.71 -27.50 1.43
CA TRP A 188 19.94 -27.36 0.01
C TRP A 188 21.39 -27.71 -0.33
N SER A 189 21.61 -28.72 -1.16
CA SER A 189 22.94 -29.22 -1.54
C SER A 189 23.46 -28.70 -2.89
N GLY A 190 22.63 -27.97 -3.64
CA GLY A 190 23.02 -27.38 -4.93
C GLY A 190 23.57 -25.95 -4.80
N ASP A 191 23.85 -25.34 -5.94
CA ASP A 191 24.20 -23.94 -6.03
C ASP A 191 23.10 -23.07 -5.38
N ASP A 192 23.50 -22.14 -4.48
CA ASP A 192 22.56 -21.26 -3.77
C ASP A 192 21.77 -20.35 -4.73
N ASN A 193 22.33 -20.01 -5.88
CA ASN A 193 21.62 -19.22 -6.90
C ASN A 193 20.47 -20.01 -7.53
N LEU A 194 20.57 -21.33 -7.60
CA LEU A 194 19.53 -22.21 -8.12
C LEU A 194 18.50 -22.64 -7.06
N ARG A 195 18.64 -22.22 -5.81
CA ARG A 195 17.77 -22.60 -4.70
C ARG A 195 16.34 -22.09 -4.93
N PRO A 196 15.35 -23.01 -5.10
CA PRO A 196 13.99 -22.65 -5.50
C PRO A 196 13.14 -22.12 -4.34
N LEU A 197 11.96 -21.61 -4.66
CA LEU A 197 10.95 -21.26 -3.66
C LEU A 197 10.37 -22.49 -2.96
N HIS A 198 10.23 -22.39 -1.63
CA HIS A 198 9.44 -23.33 -0.84
C HIS A 198 7.94 -23.21 -1.17
N LYS A 199 7.12 -24.22 -0.86
CA LYS A 199 5.65 -24.19 -1.05
C LYS A 199 4.99 -22.90 -0.53
N LYS A 200 5.39 -22.46 0.69
CA LYS A 200 4.92 -21.17 1.23
C LYS A 200 5.37 -19.97 0.39
N GLY A 201 6.59 -20.03 -0.18
CA GLY A 201 7.12 -18.95 -1.01
C GLY A 201 6.37 -18.84 -2.34
N ARG A 202 6.04 -19.95 -2.98
CA ARG A 202 5.19 -19.92 -4.20
C ARG A 202 3.85 -19.25 -3.93
N ARG A 203 3.20 -19.62 -2.82
CA ARG A 203 1.95 -18.96 -2.39
C ARG A 203 2.16 -17.46 -2.10
N GLN A 204 3.28 -17.07 -1.50
CA GLN A 204 3.59 -15.64 -1.31
C GLN A 204 3.74 -14.91 -2.64
N ALA A 205 4.41 -15.51 -3.63
CA ALA A 205 4.57 -14.93 -4.97
C ALA A 205 3.22 -14.72 -5.67
N GLU A 206 2.31 -15.69 -5.58
CA GLU A 206 0.94 -15.56 -6.10
C GLU A 206 0.16 -14.41 -5.42
N PHE A 207 0.25 -14.27 -4.10
CA PHE A 207 -0.43 -13.18 -3.36
C PHE A 207 0.23 -11.81 -3.54
N LEU A 208 1.49 -11.74 -4.00
CA LEU A 208 2.10 -10.48 -4.43
C LEU A 208 1.37 -9.88 -5.64
N VAL A 209 0.81 -10.69 -6.54
CA VAL A 209 0.15 -10.22 -7.75
C VAL A 209 -0.97 -9.20 -7.46
N PRO A 210 -2.03 -9.52 -6.71
CA PRO A 210 -3.08 -8.53 -6.42
C PRO A 210 -2.60 -7.39 -5.52
N MET A 211 -1.65 -7.63 -4.60
CA MET A 211 -1.13 -6.60 -3.70
C MET A 211 -0.31 -5.55 -4.46
N LEU A 212 0.63 -5.98 -5.31
CA LEU A 212 1.46 -5.07 -6.10
C LEU A 212 0.67 -4.46 -7.27
N GLY A 213 -0.25 -5.23 -7.87
CA GLY A 213 -1.14 -4.77 -8.93
C GLY A 213 -1.99 -3.56 -8.53
N ALA A 214 -2.28 -3.39 -7.24
CA ALA A 214 -2.96 -2.21 -6.70
C ALA A 214 -2.21 -0.89 -6.97
N TYR A 215 -0.89 -0.96 -7.13
CA TYR A 215 -0.01 0.19 -7.45
C TYR A 215 0.23 0.36 -8.95
N LYS A 216 -0.31 -0.52 -9.81
CA LYS A 216 -0.17 -0.51 -11.27
C LYS A 216 1.30 -0.46 -11.74
N PRO A 217 2.09 -1.52 -11.50
CA PRO A 217 3.47 -1.60 -11.93
C PRO A 217 3.66 -1.35 -13.42
N THR A 218 4.74 -0.66 -13.78
CA THR A 218 5.08 -0.29 -15.16
C THR A 218 6.34 -0.99 -15.70
N ALA A 219 7.19 -1.49 -14.81
CA ALA A 219 8.42 -2.21 -15.15
C ALA A 219 8.78 -3.23 -14.07
N LEU A 220 9.43 -4.33 -14.44
CA LEU A 220 9.79 -5.41 -13.54
C LEU A 220 11.29 -5.70 -13.60
N TYR A 221 11.94 -5.68 -12.44
CA TYR A 221 13.36 -5.99 -12.27
C TYR A 221 13.54 -7.07 -11.21
N SER A 222 14.54 -7.91 -11.39
CA SER A 222 14.84 -8.98 -10.44
C SER A 222 16.34 -9.23 -10.35
N ALA A 223 16.82 -9.46 -9.13
CA ALA A 223 18.12 -10.09 -8.95
C ALA A 223 18.15 -11.47 -9.59
N GLU A 224 19.35 -11.92 -9.98
CA GLU A 224 19.59 -13.14 -10.75
C GLU A 224 19.11 -14.45 -10.06
N PRO A 225 19.26 -14.67 -8.72
CA PRO A 225 18.96 -15.94 -8.11
C PRO A 225 17.53 -16.42 -8.37
N ALA A 226 17.38 -17.75 -8.64
CA ALA A 226 16.11 -18.40 -8.98
C ALA A 226 14.95 -18.07 -8.05
N ARG A 227 15.23 -17.87 -6.74
CA ARG A 227 14.23 -17.45 -5.75
C ARG A 227 13.69 -16.04 -5.99
N CYS A 228 14.50 -15.12 -6.56
CA CYS A 228 14.06 -13.77 -6.93
C CYS A 228 13.23 -13.83 -8.21
N GLN A 229 13.73 -14.49 -9.24
CA GLN A 229 13.04 -14.69 -10.51
C GLN A 229 11.68 -15.37 -10.31
N SER A 230 11.62 -16.45 -9.53
CA SER A 230 10.37 -17.15 -9.21
C SER A 230 9.41 -16.35 -8.33
N THR A 231 9.88 -15.32 -7.63
CA THR A 231 9.02 -14.44 -6.84
C THR A 231 8.26 -13.46 -7.72
N ILE A 232 8.89 -12.94 -8.77
CA ILE A 232 8.29 -11.94 -9.65
C ILE A 232 7.53 -12.56 -10.83
N ALA A 233 7.82 -13.81 -11.19
CA ALA A 233 7.24 -14.46 -12.36
C ALA A 233 5.71 -14.42 -12.43
N PRO A 234 4.94 -14.72 -11.36
CA PRO A 234 3.48 -14.63 -11.42
C PRO A 234 2.97 -13.21 -11.71
N LEU A 235 3.68 -12.18 -11.25
CA LEU A 235 3.34 -10.79 -11.54
C LEU A 235 3.63 -10.44 -13.00
N SER A 236 4.77 -10.91 -13.53
CA SER A 236 5.13 -10.78 -14.95
C SER A 236 4.06 -11.38 -15.86
N ASP A 237 3.63 -12.60 -15.55
CA ASP A 237 2.58 -13.29 -16.31
C ASP A 237 1.25 -12.52 -16.25
N ALA A 238 0.83 -12.07 -15.06
CA ALA A 238 -0.43 -11.38 -14.87
C ALA A 238 -0.50 -10.01 -15.56
N LEU A 239 0.64 -9.29 -15.63
CA LEU A 239 0.72 -7.96 -16.24
C LEU A 239 1.21 -7.99 -17.68
N SER A 240 1.67 -9.15 -18.18
CA SER A 240 2.34 -9.28 -19.49
C SER A 240 3.53 -8.32 -19.66
N LEU A 241 4.27 -8.10 -18.56
CA LEU A 241 5.48 -7.28 -18.53
C LEU A 241 6.73 -8.17 -18.46
N PRO A 242 7.76 -7.90 -19.29
CA PRO A 242 9.02 -8.64 -19.22
C PRO A 242 9.76 -8.33 -17.91
N VAL A 243 10.54 -9.30 -17.43
CA VAL A 243 11.43 -9.11 -16.27
C VAL A 243 12.84 -8.81 -16.77
N THR A 244 13.40 -7.67 -16.35
CA THR A 244 14.82 -7.35 -16.55
C THR A 244 15.62 -7.91 -15.40
N THR A 245 16.58 -8.80 -15.71
CA THR A 245 17.49 -9.36 -14.71
C THR A 245 18.65 -8.39 -14.46
N GLU A 246 18.87 -8.06 -13.18
CA GLU A 246 19.89 -7.10 -12.75
C GLU A 246 20.70 -7.71 -11.60
N GLN A 247 21.96 -8.05 -11.87
CA GLN A 247 22.84 -8.67 -10.87
C GLN A 247 23.07 -7.76 -9.66
N VAL A 248 23.33 -6.48 -9.93
CA VAL A 248 23.71 -5.47 -8.93
C VAL A 248 22.57 -5.12 -7.95
N VAL A 249 21.30 -5.38 -8.28
CA VAL A 249 20.20 -5.15 -7.32
C VAL A 249 20.04 -6.29 -6.30
N GLY A 250 20.84 -7.36 -6.41
CA GLY A 250 20.90 -8.48 -5.48
C GLY A 250 22.10 -8.42 -4.55
N ASP A 251 22.28 -9.45 -3.70
CA ASP A 251 23.43 -9.53 -2.77
C ASP A 251 24.80 -9.53 -3.50
N ALA A 252 24.85 -9.84 -4.79
CA ALA A 252 26.04 -9.71 -5.62
C ALA A 252 26.52 -8.24 -5.74
N GLY A 253 25.63 -7.27 -5.66
CA GLY A 253 25.98 -5.83 -5.68
C GLY A 253 26.55 -5.31 -4.36
N LEU A 254 26.62 -6.14 -3.30
CA LEU A 254 27.24 -5.74 -2.02
C LEU A 254 28.74 -5.52 -2.14
N ASP A 255 29.39 -6.10 -3.15
CA ASP A 255 30.82 -5.90 -3.41
C ASP A 255 31.11 -4.47 -3.92
N ASP A 256 30.10 -3.82 -4.57
CA ASP A 256 30.13 -2.40 -4.95
C ASP A 256 28.77 -1.73 -4.68
N LEU A 257 28.58 -1.33 -3.44
CA LEU A 257 27.34 -0.68 -3.00
C LEU A 257 27.07 0.66 -3.71
N ALA A 258 28.12 1.35 -4.14
CA ALA A 258 27.99 2.61 -4.87
C ALA A 258 27.35 2.36 -6.26
N GLU A 259 27.83 1.35 -7.01
CA GLU A 259 27.24 0.93 -8.29
C GLU A 259 25.81 0.46 -8.09
N ALA A 260 25.55 -0.41 -7.09
CA ALA A 260 24.21 -0.93 -6.80
C ALA A 260 23.22 0.20 -6.47
N THR A 261 23.63 1.18 -5.67
CA THR A 261 22.79 2.34 -5.32
C THR A 261 22.58 3.25 -6.54
N ALA A 262 23.59 3.47 -7.37
CA ALA A 262 23.46 4.25 -8.60
C ALA A 262 22.48 3.58 -9.56
N ARG A 263 22.57 2.26 -9.75
CA ARG A 263 21.65 1.51 -10.61
C ARG A 263 20.23 1.50 -10.07
N PHE A 264 20.04 1.35 -8.74
CA PHE A 264 18.72 1.47 -8.12
C PHE A 264 18.09 2.84 -8.41
N ARG A 265 18.86 3.92 -8.32
CA ARG A 265 18.38 5.28 -8.62
C ARG A 265 18.06 5.48 -10.10
N GLU A 266 18.87 4.93 -10.98
CA GLU A 266 18.58 4.97 -12.42
C GLU A 266 17.23 4.33 -12.72
N ILE A 267 16.94 3.15 -12.16
CA ILE A 267 15.62 2.52 -12.24
C ILE A 267 14.53 3.41 -11.63
N ALA A 268 14.80 3.98 -10.46
CA ALA A 268 13.85 4.84 -9.75
C ALA A 268 13.56 6.16 -10.48
N THR A 269 14.52 6.73 -11.20
CA THR A 269 14.34 7.96 -11.98
C THR A 269 13.73 7.72 -13.37
N GLY A 270 13.59 6.47 -13.79
CA GLY A 270 12.93 6.09 -15.04
C GLY A 270 11.43 6.39 -15.09
N GLY A 271 10.85 6.81 -13.97
CA GLY A 271 9.43 7.14 -13.85
C GLY A 271 8.52 5.92 -13.65
N GLY A 272 7.25 6.20 -13.37
CA GLY A 272 6.23 5.16 -13.18
C GLY A 272 6.34 4.39 -11.85
N VAL A 273 6.06 3.08 -11.90
CA VAL A 273 6.07 2.20 -10.73
C VAL A 273 6.87 0.93 -11.02
N PRO A 274 8.20 0.99 -10.99
CA PRO A 274 9.03 -0.20 -11.10
C PRO A 274 8.91 -1.11 -9.87
N VAL A 275 8.89 -2.43 -10.11
CA VAL A 275 9.03 -3.45 -9.08
C VAL A 275 10.45 -3.99 -9.14
N ILE A 276 11.14 -4.04 -8.01
CA ILE A 276 12.48 -4.62 -7.90
C ILE A 276 12.44 -5.75 -6.88
N VAL A 277 12.68 -6.98 -7.32
CA VAL A 277 12.80 -8.12 -6.40
C VAL A 277 14.27 -8.37 -6.08
N SER A 278 14.60 -8.28 -4.80
CA SER A 278 15.96 -8.37 -4.31
C SER A 278 16.12 -9.37 -3.15
N GLN A 279 17.32 -9.41 -2.61
CA GLN A 279 17.74 -10.27 -1.52
C GLN A 279 17.83 -9.48 -0.20
N GLY A 280 17.88 -10.21 0.90
CA GLY A 280 17.80 -9.59 2.22
C GLY A 280 19.10 -8.94 2.72
N GLY A 281 20.24 -9.18 2.08
CA GLY A 281 21.49 -8.48 2.36
C GLY A 281 21.48 -7.09 1.74
N MET A 282 21.11 -6.98 0.47
CA MET A 282 21.13 -5.72 -0.29
C MET A 282 20.06 -4.71 0.19
N MET A 283 18.87 -5.16 0.54
CA MET A 283 17.75 -4.23 0.82
C MET A 283 18.00 -3.25 1.97
N PRO A 284 18.56 -3.65 3.12
CA PRO A 284 18.91 -2.72 4.19
C PRO A 284 19.85 -1.62 3.73
N GLU A 285 20.90 -1.97 3.00
CA GLU A 285 21.95 -1.06 2.52
C GLU A 285 21.36 0.03 1.60
N ILE A 286 20.54 -0.37 0.63
CA ILE A 286 19.88 0.59 -0.29
C ILE A 286 18.93 1.51 0.48
N ILE A 287 18.10 0.97 1.38
CA ILE A 287 17.14 1.79 2.12
C ILE A 287 17.85 2.74 3.08
N GLU A 288 18.92 2.30 3.72
CA GLU A 288 19.72 3.14 4.61
C GLU A 288 20.39 4.28 3.84
N SER A 289 21.00 3.99 2.68
CA SER A 289 21.58 5.01 1.81
C SER A 289 20.56 6.06 1.38
N LEU A 290 19.37 5.63 0.93
CA LEU A 290 18.31 6.55 0.51
C LEU A 290 17.75 7.39 1.66
N ALA A 291 17.60 6.79 2.84
CA ALA A 291 17.07 7.46 4.03
C ALA A 291 18.07 8.49 4.58
N ALA A 292 19.36 8.14 4.65
CA ALA A 292 20.42 9.03 5.13
C ALA A 292 20.54 10.30 4.27
N GLU A 293 20.46 10.17 2.94
CA GLU A 293 20.53 11.32 2.03
C GLU A 293 19.31 12.23 2.07
N ALA A 294 18.16 11.67 2.46
CA ALA A 294 16.91 12.40 2.55
C ALA A 294 16.65 13.00 3.94
N ASP A 295 17.57 12.81 4.90
CA ASP A 295 17.35 13.10 6.32
C ASP A 295 16.00 12.55 6.79
N PHE A 296 15.79 11.24 6.50
CA PHE A 296 14.54 10.56 6.70
C PHE A 296 14.71 9.36 7.64
N ASP A 297 14.25 9.51 8.87
CA ASP A 297 14.26 8.42 9.83
C ASP A 297 13.19 7.38 9.50
N ILE A 298 13.61 6.12 9.37
CA ILE A 298 12.75 4.96 9.12
C ILE A 298 13.00 3.95 10.23
N GLU A 299 12.15 3.97 11.26
CA GLU A 299 12.21 3.01 12.36
C GLU A 299 10.80 2.51 12.76
N PRO A 300 10.62 1.21 13.07
CA PRO A 300 11.58 0.12 12.88
C PRO A 300 11.70 -0.32 11.42
N ARG A 301 12.89 -0.80 11.04
CA ARG A 301 13.13 -1.37 9.69
C ARG A 301 12.89 -2.87 9.70
N GLU A 302 11.97 -3.35 8.90
CA GLU A 302 11.72 -4.77 8.72
C GLU A 302 11.96 -5.21 7.28
N PHE A 303 12.45 -6.46 7.13
CA PHE A 303 12.73 -7.08 5.84
C PHE A 303 12.26 -8.54 5.86
N LYS A 304 10.94 -8.77 5.95
CA LYS A 304 10.37 -10.12 5.92
C LYS A 304 10.41 -10.70 4.51
N LYS A 305 10.43 -12.04 4.38
CA LYS A 305 10.30 -12.73 3.08
C LYS A 305 8.96 -12.37 2.42
N ALA A 306 9.02 -11.93 1.17
CA ALA A 306 7.91 -11.34 0.42
C ALA A 306 7.33 -10.05 1.06
N GLY A 307 8.05 -9.41 1.98
CA GLY A 307 7.75 -8.05 2.42
C GLY A 307 8.12 -7.04 1.33
N THR A 308 7.36 -5.98 1.24
CA THR A 308 7.50 -4.95 0.22
C THR A 308 7.68 -3.59 0.85
N TRP A 309 8.72 -2.87 0.46
CA TRP A 309 8.85 -1.44 0.67
C TRP A 309 8.23 -0.70 -0.52
N VAL A 310 7.39 0.26 -0.23
CA VAL A 310 6.80 1.20 -1.20
C VAL A 310 7.52 2.52 -1.00
N LEU A 311 8.50 2.81 -1.85
CA LEU A 311 9.36 3.98 -1.73
C LEU A 311 8.87 5.07 -2.69
N ALA A 312 8.51 6.23 -2.16
CA ALA A 312 8.13 7.40 -2.94
C ALA A 312 9.34 8.32 -3.12
N LEU A 313 9.70 8.59 -4.37
CA LEU A 313 10.85 9.43 -4.71
C LEU A 313 10.41 10.66 -5.51
N ARG A 314 11.14 11.76 -5.30
CA ARG A 314 11.09 12.98 -6.09
C ARG A 314 12.50 13.41 -6.45
N GLU A 315 12.78 13.57 -7.74
CA GLU A 315 14.11 13.92 -8.24
C GLU A 315 15.19 12.98 -7.67
N GLY A 316 14.87 11.66 -7.58
CA GLY A 316 15.75 10.63 -7.05
C GLY A 316 15.92 10.62 -5.52
N LYS A 317 15.30 11.55 -4.77
CA LYS A 317 15.34 11.62 -3.30
C LYS A 317 14.11 10.97 -2.68
N LEU A 318 14.31 10.24 -1.59
CA LEU A 318 13.24 9.62 -0.83
C LEU A 318 12.37 10.67 -0.12
N VAL A 319 11.08 10.73 -0.45
CA VAL A 319 10.12 11.67 0.18
C VAL A 319 9.09 10.96 1.05
N GLY A 320 8.96 9.66 0.92
CA GLY A 320 8.08 8.83 1.75
C GLY A 320 8.40 7.35 1.59
N ALA A 321 8.05 6.56 2.59
CA ALA A 321 8.21 5.11 2.56
C ALA A 321 7.06 4.44 3.29
N ASP A 322 6.63 3.30 2.80
CA ASP A 322 5.66 2.44 3.49
C ASP A 322 6.16 0.99 3.44
N TYR A 323 5.89 0.21 4.48
CA TYR A 323 6.29 -1.19 4.52
C TYR A 323 5.09 -2.12 4.68
N LEU A 324 4.97 -3.09 3.79
CA LEU A 324 3.96 -4.14 3.79
C LEU A 324 4.65 -5.46 4.13
N ALA A 325 4.50 -5.94 5.37
CA ALA A 325 5.29 -7.06 5.90
C ALA A 325 4.94 -8.43 5.28
N SER A 326 3.78 -8.57 4.64
CA SER A 326 3.35 -9.83 4.04
C SER A 326 2.29 -9.61 2.96
N PRO A 327 2.37 -10.30 1.81
CA PRO A 327 1.30 -10.32 0.82
C PRO A 327 0.17 -11.29 1.18
N LEU A 328 0.41 -12.20 2.14
CA LEU A 328 -0.59 -13.20 2.51
C LEU A 328 -1.82 -12.53 3.13
N PRO A 329 -3.01 -13.14 2.96
CA PRO A 329 -4.25 -12.62 3.51
C PRO A 329 -4.14 -12.28 4.99
N VAL A 330 -4.69 -11.12 5.36
CA VAL A 330 -4.80 -10.71 6.76
C VAL A 330 -5.84 -11.54 7.49
N ARG A 331 -5.66 -11.72 8.80
CA ARG A 331 -6.54 -12.53 9.65
C ARG A 331 -7.19 -11.69 10.73
#